data_c4f5dd9288ab1089a5bd39805bf78ade
#
_entry.id   c4f5dd9288ab1089a5bd39805bf78ade
#
_cell.length_a   1.000
_cell.length_b   1.000
_cell.length_c   1.000
_cell.angle_alpha   90.00
_cell.angle_beta   90.00
_cell.angle_gamma   90.00
#
_symmetry.space_group_name_H-M   'P 1'
#
loop_
_entity.id
_entity.type
_entity.pdbx_description
1 polymer ?
#
loop_
_entity_poly.entity_id
_entity_poly.type
_entity_poly.pdbx_seq_one_letter_code
_entity_poly.pdbx_strand_id
1 'polypeptide(L)'
;MIIVIDASVAAKWFFQEEHSMEALDLLDNHFEINVPDFFFLEMKSLLCKRTRRRELSLREALEMDDEIRSIPIQSYPSAALQDKAFEIALETRSSIYDCLYLALAEALDSNMVTADRRFFQALQNGSLFSRMLWVEDIDMARDGGSS
;
A
#
# COMPACT_ATOMS: atom_id res chain seq x y z
N MET A 1 6.53 14.21 3.23
CA MET A 1 5.86 13.37 4.23
C MET A 1 6.07 11.90 3.86
N ILE A 2 6.60 11.13 4.79
CA ILE A 2 6.83 9.69 4.60
C ILE A 2 5.52 8.94 4.79
N ILE A 3 5.15 8.11 3.81
CA ILE A 3 3.99 7.24 3.91
C ILE A 3 4.36 5.84 3.42
N VAL A 4 3.61 4.85 3.89
CA VAL A 4 3.65 3.48 3.37
C VAL A 4 2.32 3.26 2.65
N ILE A 5 2.36 2.67 1.47
CA ILE A 5 1.15 2.31 0.73
C ILE A 5 1.13 0.82 0.48
N ASP A 6 -0.06 0.26 0.30
CA ASP A 6 -0.20 -1.14 -0.12
C ASP A 6 -0.62 -1.23 -1.59
N ALA A 7 -0.72 -2.45 -2.10
CA ALA A 7 -1.07 -2.69 -3.50
C ALA A 7 -2.49 -2.22 -3.83
N SER A 8 -3.41 -2.17 -2.85
CA SER A 8 -4.77 -1.69 -3.09
C SER A 8 -4.80 -0.22 -3.51
N VAL A 9 -3.87 0.58 -2.97
CA VAL A 9 -3.71 1.99 -3.35
C VAL A 9 -3.03 2.10 -4.71
N ALA A 10 -1.91 1.41 -4.89
CA ALA A 10 -1.15 1.48 -6.14
C ALA A 10 -1.95 0.99 -7.35
N ALA A 11 -2.82 0.00 -7.18
CA ALA A 11 -3.69 -0.49 -8.25
C ALA A 11 -4.55 0.64 -8.83
N LYS A 12 -4.93 1.59 -8.02
CA LYS A 12 -5.77 2.72 -8.44
C LYS A 12 -5.03 3.72 -9.32
N TRP A 13 -3.71 3.66 -9.37
CA TRP A 13 -2.92 4.48 -10.29
C TRP A 13 -3.07 4.01 -11.74
N PHE A 14 -3.33 2.72 -11.93
CA PHE A 14 -3.37 2.08 -13.25
C PHE A 14 -4.77 1.72 -13.70
N PHE A 15 -5.69 1.51 -12.75
CA PHE A 15 -7.07 1.11 -13.03
C PHE A 15 -8.01 2.13 -12.42
N GLN A 16 -8.97 2.59 -13.22
CA GLN A 16 -9.95 3.54 -12.71
C GLN A 16 -10.94 2.80 -11.80
N GLU A 17 -10.86 3.11 -10.52
CA GLU A 17 -11.65 2.52 -9.47
C GLU A 17 -12.14 3.62 -8.52
N GLU A 18 -12.95 3.24 -7.53
CA GLU A 18 -13.32 4.16 -6.45
C GLU A 18 -12.06 4.69 -5.77
N HIS A 19 -12.02 5.98 -5.49
CA HIS A 19 -10.90 6.68 -4.85
C HIS A 19 -9.60 6.74 -5.68
N SER A 20 -9.69 6.55 -7.00
CA SER A 20 -8.50 6.66 -7.86
C SER A 20 -7.88 8.05 -7.84
N MET A 21 -8.71 9.10 -7.72
CA MET A 21 -8.18 10.47 -7.67
C MET A 21 -7.37 10.70 -6.40
N GLU A 22 -7.85 10.25 -5.26
CA GLU A 22 -7.13 10.35 -3.98
C GLU A 22 -5.83 9.56 -4.04
N ALA A 23 -5.84 8.36 -4.64
CA ALA A 23 -4.64 7.56 -4.79
C ALA A 23 -3.61 8.23 -5.71
N LEU A 24 -4.06 8.87 -6.81
CA LEU A 24 -3.17 9.60 -7.72
C LEU A 24 -2.52 10.81 -7.06
N ASP A 25 -3.21 11.44 -6.12
CA ASP A 25 -2.65 12.58 -5.37
C ASP A 25 -1.41 12.19 -4.58
N LEU A 26 -1.24 10.91 -4.24
CA LEU A 26 -0.06 10.41 -3.52
C LEU A 26 1.21 10.43 -4.37
N LEU A 27 1.09 10.54 -5.69
CA LEU A 27 2.24 10.65 -6.59
C LEU A 27 2.83 12.08 -6.61
N ASP A 28 2.23 13.00 -5.88
CA ASP A 28 2.72 14.35 -5.70
C ASP A 28 4.03 14.34 -4.90
N ASN A 29 4.93 15.28 -5.18
CA ASN A 29 6.23 15.44 -4.51
C ASN A 29 6.13 15.67 -3.00
N HIS A 30 4.95 15.97 -2.48
CA HIS A 30 4.71 16.12 -1.04
C HIS A 30 4.91 14.81 -0.28
N PHE A 31 4.73 13.67 -0.96
CA PHE A 31 4.80 12.34 -0.34
C PHE A 31 6.04 11.59 -0.79
N GLU A 32 6.71 10.97 0.18
CA GLU A 32 7.75 9.97 -0.06
C GLU A 32 7.11 8.60 0.15
N ILE A 33 7.03 7.81 -0.91
CA ILE A 33 6.34 6.52 -0.91
C ILE A 33 7.32 5.41 -0.52
N ASN A 34 6.94 4.63 0.47
CA ASN A 34 7.74 3.53 1.00
C ASN A 34 6.92 2.24 0.99
N VAL A 35 7.56 1.12 0.64
CA VAL A 35 6.91 -0.19 0.58
C VAL A 35 7.87 -1.28 1.06
N PRO A 36 7.37 -2.39 1.61
CA PRO A 36 8.17 -3.60 1.71
C PRO A 36 8.40 -4.15 0.29
N ASP A 37 9.51 -4.81 0.03
CA ASP A 37 9.81 -5.31 -1.32
C ASP A 37 8.80 -6.34 -1.83
N PHE A 38 8.04 -6.95 -0.94
CA PHE A 38 6.88 -7.79 -1.26
C PHE A 38 5.87 -7.06 -2.16
N PHE A 39 5.80 -5.74 -2.09
CA PHE A 39 4.90 -4.92 -2.89
C PHE A 39 5.01 -5.23 -4.38
N PHE A 40 6.23 -5.37 -4.89
CA PHE A 40 6.44 -5.61 -6.32
C PHE A 40 5.91 -6.98 -6.75
N LEU A 41 6.04 -7.98 -5.88
CA LEU A 41 5.46 -9.31 -6.13
C LEU A 41 3.94 -9.25 -6.08
N GLU A 42 3.39 -8.52 -5.13
CA GLU A 42 1.93 -8.36 -4.99
C GLU A 42 1.34 -7.66 -6.22
N MET A 43 2.00 -6.63 -6.73
CA MET A 43 1.57 -5.97 -7.96
C MET A 43 1.64 -6.89 -9.17
N LYS A 44 2.69 -7.71 -9.27
CA LYS A 44 2.78 -8.72 -10.35
C LYS A 44 1.64 -9.73 -10.24
N SER A 45 1.31 -10.17 -9.02
CA SER A 45 0.20 -11.09 -8.79
C SER A 45 -1.13 -10.48 -9.25
N LEU A 46 -1.34 -9.19 -8.97
CA LEU A 46 -2.52 -8.45 -9.42
C LEU A 46 -2.60 -8.41 -10.96
N LEU A 47 -1.48 -8.10 -11.61
CA LEU A 47 -1.41 -8.06 -13.08
C LEU A 47 -1.67 -9.43 -13.69
N CYS A 48 -1.13 -10.50 -13.10
CA CYS A 48 -1.41 -11.87 -13.52
C CYS A 48 -2.90 -12.18 -13.45
N LYS A 49 -3.53 -11.82 -12.34
CA LYS A 49 -4.97 -12.06 -12.14
C LYS A 49 -5.81 -11.34 -13.18
N ARG A 50 -5.49 -10.07 -13.46
CA ARG A 50 -6.22 -9.28 -14.45
C ARG A 50 -6.01 -9.81 -15.87
N THR A 51 -4.82 -10.31 -16.18
CA THR A 51 -4.53 -10.93 -17.47
C THR A 51 -5.33 -12.23 -17.64
N ARG A 52 -5.39 -13.06 -16.58
CA ARG A 52 -6.20 -14.28 -16.62
C ARG A 52 -7.69 -14.01 -16.84
N ARG A 53 -8.17 -12.90 -16.33
CA ARG A 53 -9.57 -12.45 -16.51
C ARG A 53 -9.81 -11.75 -17.83
N ARG A 54 -8.78 -11.65 -18.67
CA ARG A 54 -8.82 -10.97 -19.97
C ARG A 54 -9.13 -9.47 -19.87
N GLU A 55 -8.83 -8.86 -18.74
CA GLU A 55 -8.95 -7.42 -18.54
C GLU A 55 -7.71 -6.69 -19.07
N LEU A 56 -6.59 -7.40 -19.21
CA LEU A 56 -5.33 -6.91 -19.75
C LEU A 56 -4.77 -7.89 -20.77
N SER A 57 -4.11 -7.35 -21.80
CA SER A 57 -3.28 -8.15 -22.68
C SER A 57 -1.95 -8.42 -21.98
N LEU A 58 -1.19 -9.40 -22.49
CA LEU A 58 0.15 -9.70 -22.01
C LEU A 58 1.06 -8.47 -22.10
N ARG A 59 0.99 -7.76 -23.24
CA ARG A 59 1.80 -6.55 -23.45
C ARG A 59 1.46 -5.46 -22.43
N GLU A 60 0.16 -5.22 -22.21
CA GLU A 60 -0.27 -4.22 -21.23
C GLU A 60 0.24 -4.54 -19.83
N ALA A 61 0.18 -5.81 -19.42
CA ALA A 61 0.67 -6.21 -18.11
C ALA A 61 2.18 -5.96 -17.98
N LEU A 62 2.98 -6.29 -19.00
CA LEU A 62 4.42 -6.06 -18.99
C LEU A 62 4.75 -4.56 -18.96
N GLU A 63 4.01 -3.76 -19.70
CA GLU A 63 4.20 -2.31 -19.72
C GLU A 63 3.86 -1.68 -18.35
N MET A 64 2.79 -2.14 -17.71
CA MET A 64 2.41 -1.65 -16.37
C MET A 64 3.47 -2.02 -15.33
N ASP A 65 4.04 -3.22 -15.39
CA ASP A 65 5.10 -3.61 -14.47
C ASP A 65 6.34 -2.71 -14.63
N ASP A 66 6.69 -2.35 -15.87
CA ASP A 66 7.79 -1.41 -16.12
C ASP A 66 7.46 0.00 -15.57
N GLU A 67 6.23 0.46 -15.72
CA GLU A 67 5.79 1.74 -15.19
C GLU A 67 5.89 1.79 -13.66
N ILE A 68 5.50 0.71 -12.99
CA ILE A 68 5.59 0.60 -11.53
C ILE A 68 7.04 0.79 -11.08
N ARG A 69 7.98 0.17 -11.77
CA ARG A 69 9.42 0.27 -11.44
C ARG A 69 9.99 1.67 -11.68
N SER A 70 9.35 2.46 -12.53
CA SER A 70 9.82 3.82 -12.83
C SER A 70 9.33 4.85 -11.82
N ILE A 71 8.36 4.51 -10.99
CA ILE A 71 7.85 5.40 -9.94
C ILE A 71 8.89 5.49 -8.81
N PRO A 72 9.19 6.69 -8.29
CA PRO A 72 10.17 6.82 -7.21
C PRO A 72 9.60 6.29 -5.88
N ILE A 73 9.81 5.01 -5.63
CA ILE A 73 9.35 4.29 -4.44
C ILE A 73 10.57 3.76 -3.70
N GLN A 74 10.64 3.99 -2.38
CA GLN A 74 11.66 3.41 -1.53
C GLN A 74 11.20 2.02 -1.09
N SER A 75 12.01 0.99 -1.30
CA SER A 75 11.67 -0.37 -0.89
C SER A 75 12.59 -0.85 0.23
N TYR A 76 12.04 -1.71 1.08
CA TYR A 76 12.71 -2.27 2.24
C TYR A 76 12.57 -3.79 2.23
N PRO A 77 13.59 -4.53 2.71
CA PRO A 77 13.51 -5.99 2.74
C PRO A 77 12.35 -6.48 3.60
N SER A 78 11.44 -7.24 3.02
CA SER A 78 10.31 -7.81 3.75
C SER A 78 10.78 -8.81 4.81
N ALA A 79 11.92 -9.45 4.60
CA ALA A 79 12.49 -10.39 5.57
C ALA A 79 12.71 -9.75 6.94
N ALA A 80 13.09 -8.46 6.97
CA ALA A 80 13.33 -7.74 8.21
C ALA A 80 12.02 -7.36 8.94
N LEU A 81 10.88 -7.47 8.27
CA LEU A 81 9.57 -7.06 8.79
C LEU A 81 8.71 -8.24 9.23
N GLN A 82 9.17 -9.47 8.96
CA GLN A 82 8.34 -10.67 9.15
C GLN A 82 7.90 -10.90 10.60
N ASP A 83 8.80 -10.72 11.55
CA ASP A 83 8.48 -10.99 12.95
C ASP A 83 7.41 -10.04 13.46
N LYS A 84 7.54 -8.75 13.16
CA LYS A 84 6.55 -7.76 13.57
C LYS A 84 5.22 -7.98 12.84
N ALA A 85 5.27 -8.27 11.55
CA ALA A 85 4.07 -8.57 10.78
C ALA A 85 3.33 -9.79 11.34
N PHE A 86 4.06 -10.80 11.78
CA PHE A 86 3.51 -11.99 12.40
C PHE A 86 2.77 -11.64 13.70
N GLU A 87 3.38 -10.84 14.57
CA GLU A 87 2.74 -10.38 15.80
C GLU A 87 1.43 -9.63 15.51
N ILE A 88 1.44 -8.73 14.54
CA ILE A 88 0.25 -7.95 14.16
C ILE A 88 -0.83 -8.89 13.62
N ALA A 89 -0.45 -9.84 12.76
CA ALA A 89 -1.39 -10.77 12.14
C ALA A 89 -2.08 -11.64 13.20
N LEU A 90 -1.34 -12.09 14.21
CA LEU A 90 -1.91 -12.89 15.31
C LEU A 90 -2.86 -12.07 16.16
N GLU A 91 -2.51 -10.81 16.46
CA GLU A 91 -3.34 -9.90 17.25
C GLU A 91 -4.65 -9.57 16.55
N THR A 92 -4.58 -9.30 15.24
CA THR A 92 -5.71 -8.76 14.48
C THR A 92 -6.44 -9.80 13.63
N ARG A 93 -5.90 -11.00 13.52
CA ARG A 93 -6.41 -12.08 12.65
C ARG A 93 -6.43 -11.66 11.18
N SER A 94 -5.50 -10.82 10.81
CA SER A 94 -5.33 -10.34 9.43
C SER A 94 -4.25 -11.14 8.71
N SER A 95 -4.20 -10.99 7.38
CA SER A 95 -3.16 -11.60 6.57
C SER A 95 -1.78 -11.07 6.96
N ILE A 96 -0.81 -11.96 7.14
CA ILE A 96 0.58 -11.55 7.41
C ILE A 96 1.13 -10.68 6.28
N TYR A 97 0.69 -10.91 5.04
CA TYR A 97 1.15 -10.13 3.89
C TYR A 97 0.73 -8.66 3.99
N ASP A 98 -0.53 -8.42 4.39
CA ASP A 98 -1.02 -7.06 4.64
C ASP A 98 -0.30 -6.42 5.82
N CYS A 99 0.03 -7.21 6.83
CA CYS A 99 0.71 -6.72 8.03
C CYS A 99 2.18 -6.34 7.79
N LEU A 100 2.80 -6.78 6.68
CA LEU A 100 4.14 -6.33 6.29
C LEU A 100 4.17 -4.82 6.09
N TYR A 101 3.13 -4.26 5.48
CA TYR A 101 3.03 -2.82 5.23
C TYR A 101 2.89 -2.03 6.54
N LEU A 102 2.06 -2.54 7.44
CA LEU A 102 1.88 -1.87 8.73
C LEU A 102 3.13 -1.97 9.61
N ALA A 103 3.84 -3.11 9.54
CA ALA A 103 5.12 -3.28 10.23
C ALA A 103 6.16 -2.26 9.73
N LEU A 104 6.18 -2.00 8.42
CA LEU A 104 7.06 -1.00 7.83
C LEU A 104 6.68 0.40 8.31
N ALA A 105 5.39 0.72 8.35
CA ALA A 105 4.93 2.02 8.82
C ALA A 105 5.36 2.27 10.28
N GLU A 106 5.27 1.26 11.13
CA GLU A 106 5.76 1.37 12.49
C GLU A 106 7.27 1.60 12.53
N ALA A 107 8.03 0.83 11.76
CA ALA A 107 9.49 0.95 11.73
C ALA A 107 9.95 2.34 11.26
N LEU A 108 9.20 2.98 10.36
CA LEU A 108 9.50 4.30 9.83
C LEU A 108 8.82 5.42 10.62
N ASP A 109 8.10 5.10 11.68
CA ASP A 109 7.30 6.06 12.46
C ASP A 109 6.40 6.88 11.52
N SER A 110 5.68 6.19 10.65
CA SER A 110 4.83 6.81 9.62
C SER A 110 3.46 6.13 9.59
N ASN A 111 2.62 6.55 8.64
CA ASN A 111 1.30 5.99 8.44
C ASN A 111 1.27 5.06 7.24
N MET A 112 0.44 4.01 7.33
CA MET A 112 0.10 3.15 6.21
C MET A 112 -1.21 3.62 5.59
N VAL A 113 -1.18 3.95 4.31
CA VAL A 113 -2.38 4.30 3.54
C VAL A 113 -2.90 3.05 2.86
N THR A 114 -4.18 2.76 3.02
CA THR A 114 -4.82 1.61 2.39
C THR A 114 -6.17 1.99 1.78
N ALA A 115 -6.55 1.27 0.75
CA ALA A 115 -7.88 1.32 0.14
C ALA A 115 -8.62 -0.01 0.32
N ASP A 116 -8.05 -0.93 1.09
CA ASP A 116 -8.65 -2.22 1.44
C ASP A 116 -9.51 -2.04 2.69
N ARG A 117 -10.82 -1.89 2.49
CA ARG A 117 -11.76 -1.66 3.59
C ARG A 117 -11.76 -2.81 4.60
N ARG A 118 -11.66 -4.04 4.11
CA ARG A 118 -11.68 -5.22 4.98
C ARG A 118 -10.50 -5.22 5.94
N PHE A 119 -9.30 -4.94 5.41
CA PHE A 119 -8.11 -4.84 6.24
C PHE A 119 -8.20 -3.66 7.20
N PHE A 120 -8.60 -2.50 6.71
CA PHE A 120 -8.75 -1.29 7.54
C PHE A 120 -9.67 -1.56 8.74
N GLN A 121 -10.81 -2.21 8.50
CA GLN A 121 -11.77 -2.54 9.56
C GLN A 121 -11.21 -3.59 10.53
N ALA A 122 -10.46 -4.56 10.04
CA ALA A 122 -9.87 -5.61 10.87
C ALA A 122 -8.87 -5.05 11.89
N LEU A 123 -8.25 -3.91 11.60
CA LEU A 123 -7.24 -3.28 12.45
C LEU A 123 -7.83 -2.32 13.48
N GLN A 124 -9.14 -2.05 13.48
CA GLN A 124 -9.76 -1.03 14.35
C GLN A 124 -9.47 -1.26 15.84
N ASN A 125 -9.41 -2.51 16.26
CA ASN A 125 -9.14 -2.84 17.66
C ASN A 125 -7.68 -3.22 17.91
N GLY A 126 -6.84 -3.11 16.90
CA GLY A 126 -5.42 -3.42 17.01
C GLY A 126 -4.63 -2.27 17.63
N SER A 127 -3.47 -2.60 18.21
CA SER A 127 -2.62 -1.63 18.88
C SER A 127 -2.00 -0.59 17.91
N LEU A 128 -1.96 -0.90 16.62
CA LEU A 128 -1.37 -0.01 15.61
C LEU A 128 -2.40 0.68 14.72
N PHE A 129 -3.68 0.64 15.10
CA PHE A 129 -4.71 1.28 14.28
C PHE A 129 -4.46 2.78 14.06
N SER A 130 -3.85 3.45 15.01
CA SER A 130 -3.51 4.87 14.88
C SER A 130 -2.54 5.16 13.73
N ARG A 131 -1.83 4.15 13.23
CA ARG A 131 -0.95 4.30 12.07
C ARG A 131 -1.65 4.04 10.74
N MET A 132 -2.89 3.56 10.78
CA MET A 132 -3.69 3.32 9.58
C MET A 132 -4.30 4.62 9.09
N LEU A 133 -4.28 4.81 7.78
CA LEU A 133 -4.90 5.97 7.15
C LEU A 133 -5.72 5.48 5.96
N TRP A 134 -7.02 5.78 5.98
CA TRP A 134 -7.89 5.45 4.86
C TRP A 134 -7.60 6.36 3.68
N VAL A 135 -7.61 5.81 2.47
CA VAL A 135 -7.20 6.53 1.25
C VAL A 135 -7.94 7.86 1.03
N GLU A 136 -9.21 7.96 1.44
CA GLU A 136 -9.97 9.20 1.34
C GLU A 136 -9.50 10.29 2.30
N ASP A 137 -8.82 9.90 3.37
CA ASP A 137 -8.45 10.82 4.46
C ASP A 137 -7.05 11.41 4.30
N ILE A 138 -6.44 11.23 3.12
CA ILE A 138 -5.09 11.70 2.81
C ILE A 138 -4.96 13.23 2.96
N ASP A 139 -5.98 13.98 2.56
CA ASP A 139 -5.96 15.44 2.65
C ASP A 139 -5.88 15.91 4.10
N MET A 140 -6.51 15.19 5.02
CA MET A 140 -6.45 15.50 6.45
C MET A 140 -5.02 15.32 6.99
N ALA A 141 -4.33 14.25 6.57
CA ALA A 141 -2.95 14.00 6.97
C ALA A 141 -1.99 15.04 6.38
N ARG A 142 -2.25 15.50 5.15
CA ARG A 142 -1.48 16.53 4.47
C ARG A 142 -1.58 17.86 5.22
N ASP A 143 -2.79 18.24 5.62
CA ASP A 143 -3.05 19.49 6.36
C ASP A 143 -2.43 19.43 7.76
N GLY A 144 -2.54 18.28 8.43
CA GLY A 144 -1.93 18.06 9.74
C GLY A 144 -0.41 18.09 9.73
N GLY A 145 0.22 17.73 8.60
CA GLY A 145 1.66 17.74 8.43
C GLY A 145 2.27 19.11 8.14
N SER A 146 1.43 20.12 7.87
CA SER A 146 1.88 21.47 7.51
C SER A 146 2.00 22.42 8.69
N SER A 147 1.73 21.95 9.90
CA SER A 147 1.82 22.76 11.13
C SER A 147 3.19 22.75 11.76
#